data_2704d42e319f8215d0725e1e11499550
#
_entry.id   2704d42e319f8215d0725e1e11499550
#
_cell.length_a   1.000
_cell.length_b   1.000
_cell.length_c   1.000
_cell.angle_alpha   90.00
_cell.angle_beta   90.00
_cell.angle_gamma   90.00
#
_symmetry.space_group_name_H-M   'P 1'
#
loop_
_entity.id
_entity.type
_entity.pdbx_description
1 polymer ?
#
loop_
_entity_poly.entity_id
_entity_poly.type
_entity_poly.pdbx_seq_one_letter_code
_entity_poly.pdbx_strand_id
1 'polypeptide(L)'
;MEKVLLIATGGTIAMRKDEAGKVVPAVSGHELIDSLPGLTREADWEICELSNVASCNIDPEHMKTLAMEIEQHFLLDPYLKGVIITHGTDTLEETAYFLDVTIKDPRPVILTASQRDASESDSDGPRNLHNAMRVALDSRAVKRGVVIALNEEIHAARDVRKLHTSHVDAFDSGDIGALGSIDTGEVIWHRKPEHTVKLGVPKMLANVAICKAYTGMPANILRAMVQDETEALVIEAFGRGNLPPQLMEEVSNIIANGIPVVITSRCLFGRTAPVYGYPGGGADLERVGAWFSADLSTEKVRLFLSIALGQKMNKKELRKILANGAVNIS
;
A
#
# COMPACT_ATOMS: atom_id res chain seq x y z
N MET A 1 29.69 -1.95 -11.34
CA MET A 1 28.65 -1.24 -10.60
C MET A 1 27.69 -2.27 -10.06
N GLU A 2 26.96 -1.98 -8.99
CA GLU A 2 25.92 -2.87 -8.47
C GLU A 2 24.67 -2.76 -9.33
N LYS A 3 23.98 -3.89 -9.57
CA LYS A 3 22.84 -3.97 -10.48
C LYS A 3 21.55 -3.67 -9.75
N VAL A 4 20.72 -2.79 -10.34
CA VAL A 4 19.40 -2.38 -9.84
C VAL A 4 18.38 -2.50 -10.97
N LEU A 5 17.20 -3.03 -10.66
CA LEU A 5 16.09 -3.08 -11.60
C LEU A 5 15.17 -1.88 -11.39
N LEU A 6 14.86 -1.15 -12.46
CA LEU A 6 13.75 -0.20 -12.51
C LEU A 6 12.55 -0.87 -13.18
N ILE A 7 11.41 -0.93 -12.48
CA ILE A 7 10.13 -1.29 -13.09
C ILE A 7 9.30 -0.01 -13.24
N ALA A 8 9.05 0.39 -14.47
CA ALA A 8 8.23 1.55 -14.78
C ALA A 8 6.75 1.15 -14.86
N THR A 9 5.90 1.78 -14.05
CA THR A 9 4.43 1.57 -14.11
C THR A 9 3.67 2.82 -14.55
N GLY A 10 4.36 3.95 -14.73
CA GLY A 10 3.78 5.25 -15.08
C GLY A 10 3.73 6.20 -13.88
N GLY A 11 2.61 6.91 -13.75
CA GLY A 11 2.42 7.96 -12.73
C GLY A 11 3.01 9.31 -13.13
N THR A 12 2.81 10.33 -12.28
CA THR A 12 3.19 11.74 -12.56
C THR A 12 4.68 11.90 -12.85
N ILE A 13 5.53 11.09 -12.26
CA ILE A 13 6.99 11.07 -12.51
C ILE A 13 7.32 10.78 -14.00
N ALA A 14 6.43 10.05 -14.69
CA ALA A 14 6.54 9.69 -16.09
C ALA A 14 5.57 10.50 -16.99
N MET A 15 5.01 11.60 -16.49
CA MET A 15 4.06 12.45 -17.24
C MET A 15 4.70 13.76 -17.65
N ARG A 16 4.20 14.31 -18.78
CA ARG A 16 4.53 15.65 -19.29
C ARG A 16 3.27 16.35 -19.77
N LYS A 17 3.32 17.68 -19.85
CA LYS A 17 2.26 18.47 -20.49
C LYS A 17 2.29 18.27 -22.00
N ASP A 18 1.15 17.95 -22.59
CA ASP A 18 0.95 17.90 -24.03
C ASP A 18 0.81 19.33 -24.62
N GLU A 19 0.62 19.42 -25.93
CA GLU A 19 0.44 20.70 -26.63
C GLU A 19 -0.79 21.50 -26.13
N ALA A 20 -1.78 20.83 -25.54
CA ALA A 20 -2.96 21.45 -24.93
C ALA A 20 -2.76 21.80 -23.44
N GLY A 21 -1.56 21.58 -22.88
CA GLY A 21 -1.22 21.83 -21.49
C GLY A 21 -1.78 20.78 -20.50
N LYS A 22 -2.26 19.64 -21.00
CA LYS A 22 -2.74 18.53 -20.15
C LYS A 22 -1.59 17.61 -19.80
N VAL A 23 -1.54 17.17 -18.54
CA VAL A 23 -0.53 16.20 -18.06
C VAL A 23 -0.92 14.80 -18.52
N VAL A 24 -0.07 14.18 -19.33
CA VAL A 24 -0.31 12.86 -19.93
C VAL A 24 0.92 11.95 -19.75
N PRO A 25 0.75 10.60 -19.70
CA PRO A 25 1.86 9.66 -19.71
C PRO A 25 2.70 9.84 -20.99
N ALA A 26 3.99 10.16 -20.84
CA ALA A 26 4.83 10.52 -21.99
C ALA A 26 6.31 10.14 -21.83
N VAL A 27 6.76 9.69 -20.66
CA VAL A 27 8.17 9.41 -20.37
C VAL A 27 8.33 7.91 -20.06
N SER A 28 9.25 7.26 -20.74
CA SER A 28 9.62 5.86 -20.44
C SER A 28 10.60 5.76 -19.28
N GLY A 29 10.75 4.56 -18.70
CA GLY A 29 11.76 4.28 -17.68
C GLY A 29 13.19 4.53 -18.21
N HIS A 30 13.45 4.21 -19.49
CA HIS A 30 14.73 4.51 -20.15
C HIS A 30 14.98 6.02 -20.19
N GLU A 31 14.00 6.82 -20.65
CA GLU A 31 14.14 8.28 -20.68
C GLU A 31 14.32 8.88 -19.28
N LEU A 32 13.67 8.31 -18.26
CA LEU A 32 13.87 8.74 -16.87
C LEU A 32 15.33 8.54 -16.43
N ILE A 33 15.91 7.38 -16.67
CA ILE A 33 17.31 7.08 -16.31
C ILE A 33 18.28 7.91 -17.14
N ASP A 34 18.09 8.00 -18.45
CA ASP A 34 18.97 8.75 -19.36
C ASP A 34 18.96 10.25 -19.09
N SER A 35 17.84 10.80 -18.62
CA SER A 35 17.72 12.22 -18.24
C SER A 35 18.51 12.58 -16.96
N LEU A 36 19.01 11.58 -16.22
CA LEU A 36 19.69 11.76 -14.93
C LEU A 36 21.11 11.15 -14.95
N PRO A 37 22.11 11.85 -15.51
CA PRO A 37 23.47 11.31 -15.69
C PRO A 37 24.16 10.84 -14.40
N GLY A 38 23.74 11.31 -13.24
CA GLY A 38 24.19 10.82 -11.94
C GLY A 38 23.81 9.35 -11.72
N LEU A 39 22.57 8.96 -12.06
CA LEU A 39 22.06 7.60 -11.88
C LEU A 39 22.86 6.57 -12.71
N THR A 40 23.16 6.88 -13.97
CA THR A 40 23.89 5.97 -14.87
C THR A 40 25.33 5.73 -14.45
N ARG A 41 25.91 6.58 -13.60
CA ARG A 41 27.26 6.44 -13.07
C ARG A 41 27.33 5.68 -11.75
N GLU A 42 26.23 5.63 -11.00
CA GLU A 42 26.20 5.07 -9.65
C GLU A 42 25.73 3.61 -9.62
N ALA A 43 24.91 3.19 -10.61
CA ALA A 43 24.38 1.83 -10.69
C ALA A 43 24.38 1.28 -12.14
N ASP A 44 24.33 -0.05 -12.24
CA ASP A 44 24.06 -0.77 -13.48
C ASP A 44 22.55 -1.03 -13.56
N TRP A 45 21.87 -0.40 -14.53
CA TRP A 45 20.41 -0.38 -14.61
C TRP A 45 19.88 -1.43 -15.55
N GLU A 46 19.04 -2.31 -15.04
CA GLU A 46 18.07 -3.07 -15.83
C GLU A 46 16.73 -2.35 -15.81
N ILE A 47 16.03 -2.27 -16.94
CA ILE A 47 14.78 -1.51 -17.04
C ILE A 47 13.68 -2.42 -17.59
N CYS A 48 12.57 -2.50 -16.86
CA CYS A 48 11.35 -3.20 -17.23
C CYS A 48 10.21 -2.19 -17.39
N GLU A 49 9.71 -2.04 -18.62
CA GLU A 49 8.53 -1.20 -18.92
C GLU A 49 7.27 -2.05 -18.73
N LEU A 50 6.75 -2.13 -17.52
CA LEU A 50 5.60 -2.97 -17.22
C LEU A 50 4.29 -2.34 -17.67
N SER A 51 4.12 -1.04 -17.44
CA SER A 51 2.96 -0.25 -17.87
C SER A 51 3.29 1.23 -17.88
N ASN A 52 2.39 2.05 -18.45
CA ASN A 52 2.48 3.52 -18.36
C ASN A 52 1.09 4.10 -18.18
N VAL A 53 0.55 3.98 -16.95
CA VAL A 53 -0.83 4.37 -16.63
C VAL A 53 -0.87 5.32 -15.41
N ALA A 54 -1.97 6.07 -15.31
CA ALA A 54 -2.26 6.79 -14.08
C ALA A 54 -2.57 5.78 -12.95
N SER A 55 -2.11 6.04 -11.73
CA SER A 55 -2.24 5.09 -10.63
C SER A 55 -3.68 4.77 -10.23
N CYS A 56 -4.63 5.65 -10.50
CA CYS A 56 -6.06 5.34 -10.31
C CYS A 56 -6.58 4.20 -11.21
N ASN A 57 -5.83 3.82 -12.23
CA ASN A 57 -6.11 2.66 -13.10
C ASN A 57 -5.38 1.38 -12.65
N ILE A 58 -4.57 1.44 -11.61
CA ILE A 58 -3.90 0.28 -11.03
C ILE A 58 -4.91 -0.42 -10.11
N ASP A 59 -5.26 -1.65 -10.44
CA ASP A 59 -6.10 -2.54 -9.64
C ASP A 59 -5.29 -3.66 -8.98
N PRO A 60 -5.87 -4.51 -8.13
CA PRO A 60 -5.16 -5.60 -7.47
C PRO A 60 -4.57 -6.66 -8.42
N GLU A 61 -5.11 -6.85 -9.62
CA GLU A 61 -4.52 -7.76 -10.63
C GLU A 61 -3.26 -7.15 -11.25
N HIS A 62 -3.22 -5.83 -11.45
CA HIS A 62 -1.99 -5.13 -11.84
C HIS A 62 -0.93 -5.24 -10.73
N MET A 63 -1.31 -5.06 -9.45
CA MET A 63 -0.39 -5.23 -8.31
C MET A 63 0.16 -6.65 -8.22
N LYS A 64 -0.68 -7.67 -8.50
CA LYS A 64 -0.28 -9.08 -8.55
C LYS A 64 0.71 -9.35 -9.69
N THR A 65 0.46 -8.79 -10.87
CA THR A 65 1.37 -8.91 -12.02
C THR A 65 2.73 -8.29 -11.69
N LEU A 66 2.74 -7.10 -11.07
CA LEU A 66 3.96 -6.45 -10.61
C LEU A 66 4.72 -7.30 -9.58
N ALA A 67 4.01 -7.91 -8.62
CA ALA A 67 4.63 -8.80 -7.63
C ALA A 67 5.26 -10.05 -8.28
N MET A 68 4.59 -10.64 -9.28
CA MET A 68 5.12 -11.78 -10.02
C MET A 68 6.39 -11.41 -10.80
N GLU A 69 6.40 -10.25 -11.43
CA GLU A 69 7.56 -9.73 -12.16
C GLU A 69 8.77 -9.52 -11.24
N ILE A 70 8.56 -8.92 -10.08
CA ILE A 70 9.62 -8.72 -9.08
C ILE A 70 10.20 -10.06 -8.60
N GLU A 71 9.35 -11.01 -8.22
CA GLU A 71 9.79 -12.34 -7.76
C GLU A 71 10.54 -13.09 -8.87
N GLN A 72 10.11 -12.96 -10.13
CA GLN A 72 10.78 -13.57 -11.27
C GLN A 72 12.18 -12.98 -11.50
N HIS A 73 12.34 -11.66 -11.47
CA HIS A 73 13.65 -11.02 -11.61
C HIS A 73 14.59 -11.42 -10.47
N PHE A 74 14.09 -11.46 -9.24
CA PHE A 74 14.88 -11.91 -8.10
C PHE A 74 15.30 -13.38 -8.20
N LEU A 75 14.46 -14.23 -8.75
CA LEU A 75 14.77 -15.64 -8.97
C LEU A 75 15.83 -15.83 -10.06
N LEU A 76 15.74 -15.08 -11.17
CA LEU A 76 16.61 -15.22 -12.33
C LEU A 76 17.98 -14.55 -12.14
N ASP A 77 18.05 -13.46 -11.37
CA ASP A 77 19.29 -12.73 -11.15
C ASP A 77 19.64 -12.64 -9.65
N PRO A 78 20.58 -13.49 -9.17
CA PRO A 78 21.04 -13.45 -7.78
C PRO A 78 21.95 -12.24 -7.49
N TYR A 79 22.43 -11.52 -8.51
CA TYR A 79 23.30 -10.34 -8.37
C TYR A 79 22.50 -9.03 -8.29
N LEU A 80 21.20 -9.08 -8.58
CA LEU A 80 20.30 -7.94 -8.47
C LEU A 80 20.23 -7.48 -7.01
N LYS A 81 20.58 -6.23 -6.74
CA LYS A 81 20.66 -5.68 -5.38
C LYS A 81 19.31 -5.25 -4.83
N GLY A 82 18.46 -4.72 -5.68
CA GLY A 82 17.12 -4.28 -5.31
C GLY A 82 16.30 -3.87 -6.53
N VAL A 83 15.03 -3.62 -6.28
CA VAL A 83 14.05 -3.19 -7.28
C VAL A 83 13.53 -1.80 -6.91
N ILE A 84 13.49 -0.91 -7.88
CA ILE A 84 12.86 0.41 -7.78
C ILE A 84 11.65 0.41 -8.70
N ILE A 85 10.53 0.94 -8.21
CA ILE A 85 9.28 1.03 -8.95
C ILE A 85 8.88 2.49 -9.04
N THR A 86 8.76 3.03 -10.26
CA THR A 86 8.13 4.32 -10.45
C THR A 86 6.63 4.14 -10.56
N HIS A 87 5.87 4.94 -9.82
CA HIS A 87 4.43 4.78 -9.67
C HIS A 87 3.73 6.15 -9.56
N GLY A 88 2.43 6.20 -9.71
CA GLY A 88 1.65 7.40 -9.42
C GLY A 88 1.22 7.45 -7.95
N THR A 89 1.08 8.67 -7.42
CA THR A 89 0.90 8.89 -5.98
C THR A 89 -0.46 8.48 -5.41
N ASP A 90 -1.53 8.36 -6.24
CA ASP A 90 -2.90 8.16 -5.72
C ASP A 90 -3.12 6.79 -5.08
N THR A 91 -2.48 5.73 -5.61
CA THR A 91 -2.59 4.36 -5.08
C THR A 91 -1.23 3.77 -4.68
N LEU A 92 -0.22 4.62 -4.53
CA LEU A 92 1.15 4.22 -4.17
C LEU A 92 1.19 3.41 -2.86
N GLU A 93 0.49 3.88 -1.83
CA GLU A 93 0.45 3.24 -0.52
C GLU A 93 -0.22 1.86 -0.55
N GLU A 94 -1.22 1.68 -1.43
CA GLU A 94 -1.91 0.42 -1.62
C GLU A 94 -1.02 -0.59 -2.37
N THR A 95 -0.39 -0.16 -3.46
CA THR A 95 0.56 -0.99 -4.22
C THR A 95 1.75 -1.40 -3.36
N ALA A 96 2.33 -0.47 -2.60
CA ALA A 96 3.44 -0.76 -1.70
C ALA A 96 3.05 -1.81 -0.65
N TYR A 97 1.87 -1.69 -0.04
CA TYR A 97 1.39 -2.64 0.95
C TYR A 97 1.09 -4.02 0.34
N PHE A 98 0.47 -4.06 -0.83
CA PHE A 98 0.24 -5.33 -1.56
C PHE A 98 1.56 -6.07 -1.80
N LEU A 99 2.57 -5.36 -2.29
CA LEU A 99 3.91 -5.93 -2.51
C LEU A 99 4.55 -6.36 -1.18
N ASP A 100 4.39 -5.59 -0.12
CA ASP A 100 4.96 -5.94 1.18
C ASP A 100 4.34 -7.23 1.76
N VAL A 101 3.06 -7.48 1.53
CA VAL A 101 2.39 -8.74 1.92
C VAL A 101 2.80 -9.92 1.02
N THR A 102 3.10 -9.68 -0.25
CA THR A 102 3.29 -10.74 -1.25
C THR A 102 4.73 -11.11 -1.51
N ILE A 103 5.67 -10.17 -1.49
CA ILE A 103 7.09 -10.42 -1.77
C ILE A 103 7.77 -11.06 -0.56
N LYS A 104 8.40 -12.23 -0.79
CA LYS A 104 9.13 -12.98 0.24
C LYS A 104 10.64 -12.79 0.17
N ASP A 105 11.17 -12.37 -0.97
CA ASP A 105 12.59 -12.10 -1.11
C ASP A 105 13.01 -10.98 -0.15
N PRO A 106 14.14 -11.12 0.58
CA PRO A 106 14.56 -10.13 1.56
C PRO A 106 15.25 -8.91 0.95
N ARG A 107 15.51 -8.89 -0.36
CA ARG A 107 16.17 -7.77 -1.05
C ARG A 107 15.26 -6.54 -1.06
N PRO A 108 15.85 -5.33 -1.12
CA PRO A 108 15.09 -4.08 -1.09
C PRO A 108 14.13 -3.95 -2.29
N VAL A 109 12.89 -3.57 -2.00
CA VAL A 109 11.89 -3.15 -2.99
C VAL A 109 11.42 -1.76 -2.60
N ILE A 110 11.67 -0.78 -3.46
CA ILE A 110 11.44 0.64 -3.18
C ILE A 110 10.45 1.20 -4.20
N LEU A 111 9.33 1.73 -3.73
CA LEU A 111 8.46 2.52 -4.58
C LEU A 111 8.84 4.00 -4.47
N THR A 112 8.76 4.69 -5.60
CA THR A 112 8.93 6.14 -5.66
C THR A 112 7.97 6.75 -6.68
N ALA A 113 7.73 8.07 -6.55
CA ALA A 113 6.80 8.80 -7.37
C ALA A 113 7.19 10.28 -7.43
N SER A 114 6.38 11.12 -8.06
CA SER A 114 6.46 12.57 -7.91
C SER A 114 5.07 13.19 -7.79
N GLN A 115 4.97 14.32 -7.13
CA GLN A 115 3.76 15.15 -7.11
C GLN A 115 3.73 16.13 -8.29
N ARG A 116 4.90 16.54 -8.79
CA ARG A 116 5.06 17.43 -9.93
C ARG A 116 5.46 16.64 -11.17
N ASP A 117 4.89 17.00 -12.33
CA ASP A 117 5.19 16.30 -13.58
C ASP A 117 6.61 16.64 -14.09
N ALA A 118 7.12 15.80 -15.00
CA ALA A 118 8.49 15.92 -15.50
C ALA A 118 8.74 17.17 -16.36
N SER A 119 7.72 17.94 -16.74
CA SER A 119 7.87 19.22 -17.46
C SER A 119 8.00 20.43 -16.53
N GLU A 120 7.79 20.27 -15.22
CA GLU A 120 7.97 21.35 -14.26
C GLU A 120 9.44 21.50 -13.88
N SER A 121 9.93 22.76 -13.84
CA SER A 121 11.34 23.06 -13.55
C SER A 121 11.78 22.65 -12.13
N ASP A 122 10.83 22.51 -11.23
CA ASP A 122 11.01 22.12 -9.84
C ASP A 122 10.36 20.75 -9.53
N SER A 123 10.30 19.86 -10.56
CA SER A 123 9.83 18.49 -10.39
C SER A 123 10.64 17.77 -9.30
N ASP A 124 9.93 17.10 -8.39
CA ASP A 124 10.51 16.31 -7.31
C ASP A 124 10.95 14.90 -7.77
N GLY A 125 10.52 14.46 -8.95
CA GLY A 125 10.80 13.15 -9.51
C GLY A 125 12.28 12.77 -9.59
N PRO A 126 13.16 13.59 -10.18
CA PRO A 126 14.60 13.32 -10.27
C PRO A 126 15.25 13.05 -8.93
N ARG A 127 14.93 13.87 -7.92
CA ARG A 127 15.47 13.71 -6.56
C ARG A 127 14.94 12.45 -5.88
N ASN A 128 13.67 12.18 -6.01
CA ASN A 128 13.04 10.99 -5.45
C ASN A 128 13.61 9.70 -6.05
N LEU A 129 13.85 9.66 -7.37
CA LEU A 129 14.45 8.52 -8.04
C LEU A 129 15.91 8.29 -7.61
N HIS A 130 16.70 9.36 -7.46
CA HIS A 130 18.04 9.30 -6.91
C HIS A 130 18.06 8.75 -5.49
N ASN A 131 17.14 9.19 -4.66
CA ASN A 131 17.00 8.72 -3.28
C ASN A 131 16.58 7.26 -3.21
N ALA A 132 15.64 6.84 -4.07
CA ALA A 132 15.23 5.44 -4.19
C ALA A 132 16.40 4.52 -4.56
N MET A 133 17.28 4.94 -5.49
CA MET A 133 18.50 4.21 -5.85
C MET A 133 19.44 4.05 -4.64
N ARG A 134 19.69 5.11 -3.89
CA ARG A 134 20.53 5.03 -2.69
C ARG A 134 19.99 4.04 -1.66
N VAL A 135 18.69 4.03 -1.45
CA VAL A 135 18.03 3.06 -0.57
C VAL A 135 18.17 1.64 -1.12
N ALA A 136 18.00 1.43 -2.42
CA ALA A 136 18.15 0.12 -3.04
C ALA A 136 19.56 -0.47 -2.93
N LEU A 137 20.58 0.40 -2.95
CA LEU A 137 21.99 0.02 -2.83
C LEU A 137 22.46 -0.09 -1.36
N ASP A 138 21.71 0.42 -0.41
CA ASP A 138 22.06 0.32 1.01
C ASP A 138 21.86 -1.10 1.53
N SER A 139 22.94 -1.77 1.92
CA SER A 139 22.88 -3.13 2.48
C SER A 139 22.00 -3.25 3.73
N ARG A 140 21.80 -2.15 4.46
CA ARG A 140 20.94 -2.08 5.64
C ARG A 140 19.43 -2.08 5.28
N ALA A 141 19.08 -1.88 4.00
CA ALA A 141 17.70 -1.96 3.52
C ALA A 141 17.20 -3.40 3.40
N VAL A 142 18.10 -4.38 3.35
CA VAL A 142 17.77 -5.81 3.31
C VAL A 142 16.94 -6.20 4.53
N LYS A 143 15.86 -6.96 4.31
CA LYS A 143 14.88 -7.39 5.34
C LYS A 143 14.06 -6.27 5.97
N ARG A 144 13.96 -5.09 5.34
CA ARG A 144 13.08 -4.02 5.83
C ARG A 144 11.68 -4.04 5.18
N GLY A 145 11.39 -5.06 4.36
CA GLY A 145 10.14 -5.11 3.60
C GLY A 145 10.13 -4.13 2.43
N VAL A 146 8.94 -3.85 1.93
CA VAL A 146 8.74 -2.85 0.89
C VAL A 146 8.67 -1.46 1.51
N VAL A 147 9.38 -0.51 0.93
CA VAL A 147 9.42 0.87 1.42
C VAL A 147 9.04 1.86 0.32
N ILE A 148 8.57 3.02 0.73
CA ILE A 148 8.37 4.18 -0.13
C ILE A 148 9.45 5.21 0.19
N ALA A 149 10.16 5.68 -0.84
CA ALA A 149 11.15 6.73 -0.73
C ALA A 149 10.66 7.98 -1.48
N LEU A 150 10.23 8.99 -0.74
CA LEU A 150 9.69 10.26 -1.26
C LEU A 150 10.11 11.42 -0.36
N ASN A 151 10.37 12.58 -0.96
CA ASN A 151 10.64 13.82 -0.23
C ASN A 151 11.67 13.64 0.91
N GLU A 152 12.76 12.91 0.62
CA GLU A 152 13.86 12.62 1.57
C GLU A 152 13.48 11.76 2.78
N GLU A 153 12.28 11.20 2.82
CA GLU A 153 11.84 10.27 3.85
C GLU A 153 11.70 8.84 3.30
N ILE A 154 11.92 7.86 4.18
CA ILE A 154 11.77 6.45 3.89
C ILE A 154 10.67 5.90 4.80
N HIS A 155 9.58 5.46 4.20
CA HIS A 155 8.40 4.97 4.91
C HIS A 155 8.22 3.46 4.75
N ALA A 156 7.73 2.79 5.79
CA ALA A 156 7.25 1.42 5.66
C ALA A 156 5.95 1.38 4.87
N ALA A 157 5.82 0.44 3.93
CA ALA A 157 4.60 0.25 3.15
C ALA A 157 3.34 0.04 4.02
N ARG A 158 3.50 -0.61 5.18
CA ARG A 158 2.41 -0.83 6.13
C ARG A 158 1.87 0.48 6.72
N ASP A 159 2.78 1.42 7.05
CA ASP A 159 2.45 2.56 7.91
C ASP A 159 2.06 3.81 7.11
N VAL A 160 2.70 4.02 5.95
CA VAL A 160 2.56 5.24 5.15
C VAL A 160 1.17 5.47 4.58
N ARG A 161 0.75 6.74 4.52
CA ARG A 161 -0.51 7.19 3.90
C ARG A 161 -0.29 8.48 3.12
N LYS A 162 -1.05 8.66 2.03
CA LYS A 162 -1.13 9.95 1.34
C LYS A 162 -2.10 10.87 2.09
N LEU A 163 -1.59 11.93 2.71
CA LEU A 163 -2.36 12.85 3.54
C LEU A 163 -2.72 14.15 2.84
N HIS A 164 -2.04 14.48 1.75
CA HIS A 164 -2.29 15.71 0.99
C HIS A 164 -2.43 15.44 -0.51
N THR A 165 -3.31 16.18 -1.16
CA THR A 165 -3.63 15.96 -2.58
C THR A 165 -2.53 16.37 -3.55
N SER A 166 -1.66 17.32 -3.18
CA SER A 166 -0.70 17.94 -4.11
C SER A 166 0.66 18.35 -3.55
N HIS A 167 0.86 18.38 -2.22
CA HIS A 167 2.16 18.75 -1.64
C HIS A 167 3.23 17.69 -1.91
N VAL A 168 4.48 18.11 -2.06
CA VAL A 168 5.61 17.17 -2.23
C VAL A 168 5.84 16.30 -0.98
N ASP A 169 5.52 16.82 0.19
CA ASP A 169 5.50 16.15 1.50
C ASP A 169 4.14 15.50 1.81
N ALA A 170 3.45 14.99 0.77
CA ALA A 170 2.09 14.47 0.90
C ALA A 170 1.97 13.15 1.67
N PHE A 171 3.08 12.44 1.89
CA PHE A 171 3.09 11.13 2.53
C PHE A 171 3.64 11.18 3.94
N ASP A 172 3.00 10.46 4.86
CA ASP A 172 3.40 10.41 6.27
C ASP A 172 3.03 9.03 6.87
N SER A 173 3.77 8.61 7.88
CA SER A 173 3.54 7.39 8.67
C SER A 173 2.95 7.69 10.06
N GLY A 174 2.45 8.89 10.29
CA GLY A 174 1.76 9.33 11.50
C GLY A 174 2.56 9.12 12.79
N ASP A 175 1.87 8.66 13.83
CA ASP A 175 2.46 8.45 15.17
C ASP A 175 3.63 7.45 15.18
N ILE A 176 3.72 6.58 14.15
CA ILE A 176 4.78 5.57 14.03
C ILE A 176 6.06 6.20 13.44
N GLY A 177 5.91 7.19 12.58
CA GLY A 177 6.99 7.95 11.92
C GLY A 177 7.70 7.19 10.80
N ALA A 178 8.57 7.88 10.08
CA ALA A 178 9.39 7.33 9.02
C ALA A 178 10.39 6.26 9.51
N LEU A 179 10.77 5.33 8.64
CA LEU A 179 11.84 4.36 8.92
C LEU A 179 13.21 5.01 8.92
N GLY A 180 13.39 6.06 8.14
CA GLY A 180 14.63 6.76 7.95
C GLY A 180 14.47 7.99 7.08
N SER A 181 15.57 8.65 6.83
CA SER A 181 15.67 9.82 5.95
C SER A 181 16.89 9.72 5.05
N ILE A 182 16.92 10.56 4.02
CA ILE A 182 18.09 10.73 3.15
C ILE A 182 18.60 12.18 3.33
N ASP A 183 19.79 12.33 3.87
CA ASP A 183 20.42 13.62 4.05
C ASP A 183 21.78 13.67 3.33
N THR A 184 22.01 14.71 2.54
CA THR A 184 23.23 14.91 1.74
C THR A 184 23.68 13.66 0.95
N GLY A 185 22.72 12.82 0.60
CA GLY A 185 22.93 11.58 -0.15
C GLY A 185 23.21 10.35 0.71
N GLU A 186 23.23 10.47 2.01
CA GLU A 186 23.34 9.34 2.93
C GLU A 186 21.98 8.86 3.39
N VAL A 187 21.81 7.53 3.44
CA VAL A 187 20.62 6.88 4.02
C VAL A 187 20.79 6.77 5.53
N ILE A 188 19.90 7.39 6.28
CA ILE A 188 19.90 7.40 7.75
C ILE A 188 18.69 6.62 8.23
N TRP A 189 18.90 5.46 8.85
CA TRP A 189 17.83 4.64 9.41
C TRP A 189 17.56 5.02 10.87
N HIS A 190 16.30 5.36 11.18
CA HIS A 190 15.86 5.77 12.53
C HIS A 190 15.31 4.60 13.33
N ARG A 191 14.57 3.68 12.67
CA ARG A 191 13.95 2.54 13.31
C ARG A 191 13.88 1.32 12.38
N LYS A 192 13.51 0.17 12.92
CA LYS A 192 13.15 -1.02 12.15
C LYS A 192 11.63 -1.02 11.91
N PRO A 193 11.15 -1.54 10.77
CA PRO A 193 9.72 -1.72 10.57
C PRO A 193 9.16 -2.84 11.45
N GLU A 194 7.88 -2.77 11.77
CA GLU A 194 7.12 -3.96 12.15
C GLU A 194 7.01 -4.88 10.92
N HIS A 195 7.30 -6.15 11.10
CA HIS A 195 7.29 -7.09 9.99
C HIS A 195 5.87 -7.53 9.65
N THR A 196 5.39 -7.14 8.49
CA THR A 196 4.11 -7.59 7.92
C THR A 196 4.10 -9.11 7.70
N VAL A 197 2.95 -9.73 7.92
CA VAL A 197 2.76 -11.15 7.60
C VAL A 197 2.91 -11.36 6.09
N LYS A 198 3.84 -12.23 5.69
CA LYS A 198 4.11 -12.54 4.28
C LYS A 198 3.25 -13.71 3.81
N LEU A 199 2.31 -13.43 2.93
CA LEU A 199 1.40 -14.42 2.35
C LEU A 199 1.95 -15.01 1.04
N GLY A 200 2.76 -14.26 0.31
CA GLY A 200 3.20 -14.61 -1.04
C GLY A 200 2.17 -14.23 -2.11
N VAL A 201 2.56 -14.31 -3.37
CA VAL A 201 1.70 -13.93 -4.50
C VAL A 201 0.52 -14.90 -4.61
N PRO A 202 -0.74 -14.42 -4.56
CA PRO A 202 -1.91 -15.29 -4.62
C PRO A 202 -2.18 -15.75 -6.07
N LYS A 203 -2.75 -16.95 -6.22
CA LYS A 203 -3.26 -17.39 -7.52
C LYS A 203 -4.51 -16.62 -7.92
N MET A 204 -5.40 -16.40 -6.97
CA MET A 204 -6.65 -15.66 -7.12
C MET A 204 -6.77 -14.63 -6.01
N LEU A 205 -7.47 -13.55 -6.30
CA LEU A 205 -7.82 -12.51 -5.33
C LEU A 205 -9.30 -12.64 -4.97
N ALA A 206 -9.62 -12.57 -3.68
CA ALA A 206 -10.99 -12.57 -3.22
C ALA A 206 -11.64 -11.19 -3.43
N ASN A 207 -12.95 -11.18 -3.66
CA ASN A 207 -13.72 -9.95 -3.78
C ASN A 207 -14.07 -9.40 -2.39
N VAL A 208 -13.45 -8.26 -2.03
CA VAL A 208 -13.64 -7.59 -0.73
C VAL A 208 -14.18 -6.18 -0.95
N ALA A 209 -15.37 -5.92 -0.41
CA ALA A 209 -15.99 -4.61 -0.49
C ALA A 209 -15.56 -3.68 0.66
N ILE A 210 -15.55 -2.37 0.40
CA ILE A 210 -15.35 -1.32 1.41
C ILE A 210 -16.64 -0.50 1.52
N CYS A 211 -17.07 -0.23 2.76
CA CYS A 211 -18.15 0.69 3.05
C CYS A 211 -17.72 1.73 4.09
N LYS A 212 -17.78 3.01 3.74
CA LYS A 212 -17.53 4.11 4.68
C LYS A 212 -18.80 4.50 5.40
N ALA A 213 -18.83 4.34 6.73
CA ALA A 213 -19.95 4.76 7.54
C ALA A 213 -20.04 6.29 7.67
N TYR A 214 -21.26 6.81 7.63
CA TYR A 214 -21.56 8.22 7.83
C TYR A 214 -22.78 8.42 8.73
N THR A 215 -22.92 9.62 9.29
CA THR A 215 -24.05 9.96 10.18
C THR A 215 -25.37 9.77 9.47
N GLY A 216 -26.29 9.02 10.10
CA GLY A 216 -27.61 8.73 9.51
C GLY A 216 -27.62 7.72 8.37
N MET A 217 -26.54 6.98 8.16
CA MET A 217 -26.43 5.97 7.11
C MET A 217 -27.54 4.91 7.26
N PRO A 218 -28.36 4.68 6.21
CA PRO A 218 -29.39 3.64 6.24
C PRO A 218 -28.82 2.24 6.02
N ALA A 219 -29.42 1.24 6.67
CA ALA A 219 -28.91 -0.15 6.64
C ALA A 219 -28.89 -0.79 5.24
N ASN A 220 -29.78 -0.38 4.33
CA ASN A 220 -29.82 -0.91 2.97
C ASN A 220 -28.55 -0.64 2.15
N ILE A 221 -27.74 0.34 2.51
CA ILE A 221 -26.44 0.59 1.89
C ILE A 221 -25.49 -0.60 2.14
N LEU A 222 -25.42 -1.12 3.37
CA LEU A 222 -24.59 -2.30 3.68
C LEU A 222 -25.04 -3.51 2.88
N ARG A 223 -26.37 -3.73 2.76
CA ARG A 223 -26.92 -4.81 1.96
C ARG A 223 -26.55 -4.69 0.49
N ALA A 224 -26.58 -3.47 -0.06
CA ALA A 224 -26.19 -3.22 -1.45
C ALA A 224 -24.70 -3.44 -1.72
N MET A 225 -23.83 -3.33 -0.70
CA MET A 225 -22.39 -3.60 -0.82
C MET A 225 -22.05 -5.08 -0.84
N VAL A 226 -22.94 -5.94 -0.35
CA VAL A 226 -22.73 -7.38 -0.31
C VAL A 226 -23.52 -8.02 -1.43
N GLN A 227 -22.83 -8.39 -2.51
CA GLN A 227 -23.37 -9.10 -3.67
C GLN A 227 -22.94 -10.58 -3.62
N ASP A 228 -23.45 -11.40 -4.52
CA ASP A 228 -23.24 -12.85 -4.53
C ASP A 228 -21.75 -13.27 -4.51
N GLU A 229 -20.86 -12.45 -5.08
CA GLU A 229 -19.44 -12.72 -5.15
C GLU A 229 -18.63 -12.07 -4.00
N THR A 230 -19.27 -11.38 -3.06
CA THR A 230 -18.57 -10.70 -1.96
C THR A 230 -18.10 -11.69 -0.91
N GLU A 231 -16.80 -11.79 -0.70
CA GLU A 231 -16.19 -12.73 0.25
C GLU A 231 -15.87 -12.12 1.62
N ALA A 232 -15.77 -10.78 1.70
CA ALA A 232 -15.64 -10.04 2.95
C ALA A 232 -16.11 -8.58 2.77
N LEU A 233 -16.50 -7.94 3.88
CA LEU A 233 -16.84 -6.53 3.94
C LEU A 233 -15.94 -5.81 4.97
N VAL A 234 -15.30 -4.74 4.54
CA VAL A 234 -14.56 -3.82 5.43
C VAL A 234 -15.42 -2.58 5.66
N ILE A 235 -15.69 -2.26 6.91
CA ILE A 235 -16.46 -1.05 7.27
C ILE A 235 -15.54 -0.03 7.93
N GLU A 236 -15.35 1.11 7.25
CA GLU A 236 -14.66 2.27 7.80
C GLU A 236 -15.59 3.00 8.77
N ALA A 237 -15.43 2.70 10.06
CA ALA A 237 -16.30 3.10 11.15
C ALA A 237 -15.87 4.42 11.83
N PHE A 238 -16.61 4.82 12.87
CA PHE A 238 -16.32 6.03 13.66
C PHE A 238 -15.35 5.76 14.79
N GLY A 239 -14.41 6.66 15.00
CA GLY A 239 -13.51 6.63 16.16
C GLY A 239 -12.87 5.27 16.36
N ARG A 240 -13.09 4.62 17.51
CA ARG A 240 -12.50 3.32 17.83
C ARG A 240 -13.21 2.12 17.21
N GLY A 241 -14.11 2.33 16.25
CA GLY A 241 -14.82 1.26 15.55
C GLY A 241 -16.29 1.17 15.95
N ASN A 242 -16.98 2.31 16.05
CA ASN A 242 -18.42 2.37 16.35
C ASN A 242 -19.22 2.62 15.09
N LEU A 243 -20.44 2.10 15.03
CA LEU A 243 -21.39 2.29 13.93
C LEU A 243 -22.71 2.88 14.43
N PRO A 244 -23.50 3.53 13.56
CA PRO A 244 -24.89 3.87 13.87
C PRO A 244 -25.67 2.62 14.26
N PRO A 245 -26.50 2.67 15.33
CA PRO A 245 -27.23 1.48 15.85
C PRO A 245 -28.10 0.77 14.81
N GLN A 246 -28.67 1.52 13.86
CA GLN A 246 -29.53 0.97 12.80
C GLN A 246 -28.78 0.05 11.81
N LEU A 247 -27.44 0.03 11.84
CA LEU A 247 -26.66 -0.88 10.99
C LEU A 247 -26.44 -2.26 11.61
N MET A 248 -26.71 -2.42 12.92
CA MET A 248 -26.35 -3.64 13.68
C MET A 248 -27.05 -4.90 13.17
N GLU A 249 -28.34 -4.81 12.84
CA GLU A 249 -29.08 -5.94 12.31
C GLU A 249 -28.48 -6.44 10.98
N GLU A 250 -28.15 -5.51 10.07
CA GLU A 250 -27.57 -5.87 8.79
C GLU A 250 -26.15 -6.44 8.94
N VAL A 251 -25.32 -5.87 9.81
CA VAL A 251 -23.98 -6.42 10.14
C VAL A 251 -24.12 -7.85 10.66
N SER A 252 -25.07 -8.09 11.57
CA SER A 252 -25.33 -9.43 12.11
C SER A 252 -25.77 -10.42 11.02
N ASN A 253 -26.65 -10.00 10.11
CA ASN A 253 -27.12 -10.81 9.00
C ASN A 253 -25.99 -11.17 8.02
N ILE A 254 -25.13 -10.22 7.67
CA ILE A 254 -23.97 -10.44 6.79
C ILE A 254 -23.04 -11.49 7.41
N ILE A 255 -22.74 -11.35 8.71
CA ILE A 255 -21.89 -12.31 9.42
C ILE A 255 -22.54 -13.69 9.53
N ALA A 256 -23.84 -13.76 9.80
CA ALA A 256 -24.59 -15.01 9.87
C ALA A 256 -24.58 -15.77 8.52
N ASN A 257 -24.53 -15.05 7.39
CA ASN A 257 -24.35 -15.61 6.06
C ASN A 257 -22.89 -16.04 5.76
N GLY A 258 -22.00 -15.99 6.76
CA GLY A 258 -20.61 -16.47 6.64
C GLY A 258 -19.63 -15.48 6.02
N ILE A 259 -20.05 -14.23 5.77
CA ILE A 259 -19.21 -13.16 5.23
C ILE A 259 -18.53 -12.42 6.39
N PRO A 260 -17.18 -12.44 6.50
CA PRO A 260 -16.48 -11.67 7.51
C PRO A 260 -16.74 -10.17 7.36
N VAL A 261 -17.04 -9.50 8.48
CA VAL A 261 -17.11 -8.05 8.57
C VAL A 261 -15.95 -7.56 9.41
N VAL A 262 -15.10 -6.72 8.82
CA VAL A 262 -13.92 -6.16 9.48
C VAL A 262 -14.11 -4.67 9.71
N ILE A 263 -13.90 -4.24 10.94
CA ILE A 263 -14.06 -2.85 11.38
C ILE A 263 -12.70 -2.14 11.35
N THR A 264 -12.63 -1.09 10.58
CA THR A 264 -11.54 -0.11 10.52
C THR A 264 -12.02 1.23 11.05
N SER A 265 -11.20 2.27 10.96
CA SER A 265 -11.57 3.62 11.39
C SER A 265 -11.34 4.65 10.29
N ARG A 266 -12.25 5.64 10.19
CA ARG A 266 -12.03 6.86 9.38
C ARG A 266 -11.01 7.82 10.00
N CYS A 267 -10.60 7.58 11.24
CA CYS A 267 -9.51 8.33 11.87
C CYS A 267 -8.18 7.86 11.28
N LEU A 268 -7.31 8.81 10.96
CA LEU A 268 -6.02 8.52 10.35
C LEU A 268 -5.05 7.85 11.32
N PHE A 269 -5.15 8.15 12.61
CA PHE A 269 -4.25 7.66 13.65
C PHE A 269 -5.01 6.96 14.77
N GLY A 270 -4.27 6.16 15.54
CA GLY A 270 -4.81 5.32 16.60
C GLY A 270 -5.36 4.00 16.10
N ARG A 271 -5.97 3.23 17.00
CA ARG A 271 -6.43 1.86 16.68
C ARG A 271 -7.90 1.64 16.98
N THR A 272 -8.54 0.78 16.22
CA THR A 272 -9.86 0.24 16.54
C THR A 272 -9.77 -0.75 17.71
N ALA A 273 -10.80 -0.76 18.56
CA ALA A 273 -10.90 -1.70 19.68
C ALA A 273 -12.36 -1.81 20.17
N PRO A 274 -12.81 -2.99 20.63
CA PRO A 274 -14.18 -3.23 21.08
C PRO A 274 -14.42 -2.72 22.51
N VAL A 275 -14.46 -1.40 22.69
CA VAL A 275 -14.50 -0.76 24.02
C VAL A 275 -15.92 -0.41 24.46
N TYR A 276 -16.78 0.07 23.55
CA TYR A 276 -18.07 0.64 23.91
C TYR A 276 -19.19 -0.39 23.82
N GLY A 277 -20.01 -0.51 24.91
CA GLY A 277 -21.07 -1.51 25.08
C GLY A 277 -22.49 -1.04 24.75
N TYR A 278 -22.67 0.15 24.18
CA TYR A 278 -23.98 0.61 23.71
C TYR A 278 -24.31 0.01 22.32
N PRO A 279 -25.60 0.03 21.89
CA PRO A 279 -25.96 -0.48 20.56
C PRO A 279 -25.18 0.21 19.42
N GLY A 280 -24.47 -0.59 18.60
CA GLY A 280 -23.56 -0.09 17.58
C GLY A 280 -22.15 0.22 18.08
N GLY A 281 -21.89 0.10 19.38
CA GLY A 281 -20.54 0.21 19.94
C GLY A 281 -19.65 -0.98 19.59
N GLY A 282 -18.33 -0.80 19.71
CA GLY A 282 -17.36 -1.81 19.32
C GLY A 282 -17.56 -3.16 20.02
N ALA A 283 -17.90 -3.18 21.32
CA ALA A 283 -18.17 -4.43 22.05
C ALA A 283 -19.44 -5.15 21.55
N ASP A 284 -20.46 -4.39 21.11
CA ASP A 284 -21.67 -4.95 20.53
C ASP A 284 -21.39 -5.56 19.14
N LEU A 285 -20.54 -4.89 18.35
CA LEU A 285 -20.06 -5.40 17.05
C LEU A 285 -19.22 -6.69 17.23
N GLU A 286 -18.32 -6.73 18.21
CA GLU A 286 -17.54 -7.93 18.50
C GLU A 286 -18.41 -9.11 18.92
N ARG A 287 -19.45 -8.85 19.73
CA ARG A 287 -20.42 -9.86 20.20
C ARG A 287 -21.17 -10.54 19.05
N VAL A 288 -21.49 -9.81 17.97
CA VAL A 288 -22.11 -10.39 16.77
C VAL A 288 -21.10 -11.01 15.82
N GLY A 289 -19.80 -10.93 16.10
CA GLY A 289 -18.74 -11.63 15.37
C GLY A 289 -17.92 -10.76 14.43
N ALA A 290 -18.06 -9.44 14.43
CA ALA A 290 -17.20 -8.53 13.67
C ALA A 290 -15.73 -8.63 14.13
N TRP A 291 -14.80 -8.39 13.21
CA TRP A 291 -13.36 -8.36 13.48
C TRP A 291 -12.89 -6.91 13.58
N PHE A 292 -11.74 -6.70 14.21
CA PHE A 292 -11.11 -5.39 14.32
C PHE A 292 -9.71 -5.45 13.72
N SER A 293 -9.29 -4.39 13.04
CA SER A 293 -8.04 -4.33 12.26
C SER A 293 -6.89 -3.64 13.00
N ALA A 294 -7.04 -3.38 14.29
CA ALA A 294 -6.11 -2.54 15.06
C ALA A 294 -5.92 -1.14 14.39
N ASP A 295 -4.72 -0.83 13.93
CA ASP A 295 -4.33 0.46 13.33
C ASP A 295 -4.18 0.41 11.80
N LEU A 296 -4.38 -0.76 11.17
CA LEU A 296 -4.24 -0.91 9.72
C LEU A 296 -5.36 -0.16 8.98
N SER A 297 -5.01 0.58 7.92
CA SER A 297 -5.98 1.36 7.15
C SER A 297 -6.98 0.50 6.40
N THR A 298 -8.11 1.10 6.04
CA THR A 298 -9.23 0.42 5.37
C THR A 298 -8.81 -0.25 4.06
N GLU A 299 -8.07 0.47 3.22
CA GLU A 299 -7.59 0.03 1.92
C GLU A 299 -6.61 -1.15 2.07
N LYS A 300 -5.71 -1.06 3.04
CA LYS A 300 -4.72 -2.11 3.34
C LYS A 300 -5.38 -3.36 3.91
N VAL A 301 -6.39 -3.22 4.80
CA VAL A 301 -7.21 -4.35 5.29
C VAL A 301 -7.91 -5.05 4.13
N ARG A 302 -8.49 -4.30 3.19
CA ARG A 302 -9.12 -4.85 1.99
C ARG A 302 -8.14 -5.69 1.18
N LEU A 303 -6.96 -5.15 0.89
CA LEU A 303 -5.93 -5.85 0.11
C LEU A 303 -5.44 -7.12 0.83
N PHE A 304 -5.17 -7.02 2.14
CA PHE A 304 -4.79 -8.17 2.94
C PHE A 304 -5.82 -9.29 2.90
N LEU A 305 -7.10 -8.95 3.08
CA LEU A 305 -8.20 -9.92 3.00
C LEU A 305 -8.34 -10.51 1.60
N SER A 306 -8.22 -9.68 0.56
CA SER A 306 -8.29 -10.12 -0.84
C SER A 306 -7.23 -11.19 -1.15
N ILE A 307 -6.00 -10.98 -0.70
CA ILE A 307 -4.90 -11.95 -0.84
C ILE A 307 -5.17 -13.20 0.00
N ALA A 308 -5.48 -13.03 1.28
CA ALA A 308 -5.58 -14.12 2.24
C ALA A 308 -6.77 -15.05 1.99
N LEU A 309 -7.95 -14.49 1.69
CA LEU A 309 -9.15 -15.26 1.34
C LEU A 309 -8.99 -15.93 -0.03
N GLY A 310 -8.37 -15.25 -1.01
CA GLY A 310 -8.04 -15.85 -2.31
C GLY A 310 -7.12 -17.07 -2.19
N GLN A 311 -6.30 -17.13 -1.14
CA GLN A 311 -5.49 -18.30 -0.77
C GLN A 311 -6.22 -19.29 0.14
N LYS A 312 -7.50 -19.07 0.44
CA LYS A 312 -8.35 -19.92 1.31
C LYS A 312 -7.80 -20.07 2.73
N MET A 313 -7.18 -19.04 3.27
CA MET A 313 -6.70 -19.04 4.65
C MET A 313 -7.84 -19.21 5.66
N ASN A 314 -7.54 -19.80 6.80
CA ASN A 314 -8.54 -20.03 7.84
C ASN A 314 -9.03 -18.70 8.46
N LYS A 315 -10.34 -18.49 8.48
CA LYS A 315 -10.96 -17.25 8.98
C LYS A 315 -10.63 -16.95 10.44
N LYS A 316 -10.46 -17.96 11.31
CA LYS A 316 -10.08 -17.77 12.72
C LYS A 316 -8.64 -17.26 12.85
N GLU A 317 -7.76 -17.74 12.00
CA GLU A 317 -6.36 -17.30 11.94
C GLU A 317 -6.29 -15.85 11.41
N LEU A 318 -7.02 -15.56 10.31
CA LEU A 318 -7.11 -14.20 9.75
C LEU A 318 -7.61 -13.17 10.77
N ARG A 319 -8.63 -13.53 11.56
CA ARG A 319 -9.14 -12.65 12.63
C ARG A 319 -8.03 -12.31 13.64
N LYS A 320 -7.21 -13.29 14.04
CA LYS A 320 -6.10 -13.07 14.97
C LYS A 320 -5.00 -12.19 14.37
N ILE A 321 -4.65 -12.43 13.11
CA ILE A 321 -3.63 -11.64 12.40
C ILE A 321 -4.08 -10.18 12.28
N LEU A 322 -5.32 -9.93 11.87
CA LEU A 322 -5.86 -8.57 11.73
C LEU A 322 -5.99 -7.85 13.08
N ALA A 323 -6.34 -8.54 14.17
CA ALA A 323 -6.40 -7.96 15.51
C ALA A 323 -5.05 -7.42 16.00
N ASN A 324 -3.95 -7.84 15.38
CA ASN A 324 -2.58 -7.36 15.59
C ASN A 324 -2.06 -6.48 14.44
N GLY A 325 -2.95 -5.92 13.61
CA GLY A 325 -2.56 -5.03 12.52
C GLY A 325 -1.80 -5.71 11.37
N ALA A 326 -2.04 -7.01 11.14
CA ALA A 326 -1.41 -7.83 10.11
C ALA A 326 0.13 -7.92 10.21
N VAL A 327 0.68 -7.82 11.42
CA VAL A 327 2.11 -8.03 11.68
C VAL A 327 2.39 -9.39 12.30
N ASN A 328 3.62 -9.88 12.15
CA ASN A 328 4.06 -11.11 12.79
C ASN A 328 4.07 -10.94 14.31
N ILE A 329 3.42 -11.85 15.01
CA ILE A 329 3.53 -11.94 16.47
C ILE A 329 4.84 -12.67 16.76
N SER A 330 5.82 -11.95 17.29
CA SER A 330 7.10 -12.50 17.75
C SER A 330 6.93 -13.42 18.94
#